data_e4de48f9d1cf4341f5d8c6a557664e2b
#
_entry.id   e4de48f9d1cf4341f5d8c6a557664e2b
#
_cell.length_a   1.000
_cell.length_b   1.000
_cell.length_c   1.000
_cell.angle_alpha   90.00
_cell.angle_beta   90.00
_cell.angle_gamma   90.00
#
_symmetry.space_group_name_H-M   'P 1'
#
loop_
_entity.id
_entity.type
_entity.pdbx_description
1 polymer ?
#
loop_
_entity_poly.entity_id
_entity_poly.type
_entity_poly.pdbx_seq_one_letter_code
_entity_poly.pdbx_strand_id
1 'polypeptide(L)'
;MSTETMQNIISYVDQYFCDKHTTPSVNEIALGVGIPKTTAFRYLVEMDNRGMLEYDGKSRTIRTPMIKKFAPDSAPCPLVGSNPCGSAQTEEENIREYVSLPVSLFGNGRYYILEASGDSMVDAGIDSGDLVVIRTDCNAEIGDIVVALTGYSESTLKVYAGIDEDTQEAILEYRNQAKYPDEEIRVKQLIVQGVAKHVIKAL
;
A
#
# COMPACT_ATOMS: atom_id res chain seq x y z
N MET A 1 26.29 -29.94 -14.10
CA MET A 1 25.91 -29.37 -12.78
C MET A 1 24.99 -30.36 -12.09
N SER A 2 25.12 -30.51 -10.77
CA SER A 2 24.27 -31.43 -10.00
C SER A 2 22.89 -30.84 -9.77
N THR A 3 21.84 -31.62 -10.00
CA THR A 3 20.43 -31.25 -9.70
C THR A 3 20.23 -31.07 -8.21
N GLU A 4 20.89 -31.88 -7.39
CA GLU A 4 20.88 -31.78 -5.94
C GLU A 4 21.37 -30.41 -5.45
N THR A 5 22.51 -29.95 -6.00
CA THR A 5 23.08 -28.64 -5.65
C THR A 5 22.12 -27.49 -6.06
N MET A 6 21.45 -27.60 -7.21
CA MET A 6 20.45 -26.61 -7.63
C MET A 6 19.27 -26.56 -6.65
N GLN A 7 18.81 -27.73 -6.20
CA GLN A 7 17.72 -27.81 -5.22
C GLN A 7 18.14 -27.21 -3.86
N ASN A 8 19.37 -27.49 -3.41
CA ASN A 8 19.90 -26.91 -2.17
C ASN A 8 20.03 -25.39 -2.26
N ILE A 9 20.40 -24.84 -3.42
CA ILE A 9 20.42 -23.39 -3.65
C ILE A 9 19.01 -22.79 -3.53
N ILE A 10 18.01 -23.38 -4.19
CA ILE A 10 16.61 -22.90 -4.10
C ILE A 10 16.15 -22.93 -2.65
N SER A 11 16.30 -24.07 -1.97
CA SER A 11 15.88 -24.23 -0.57
C SER A 11 16.55 -23.22 0.36
N TYR A 12 17.85 -22.97 0.18
CA TYR A 12 18.57 -21.98 0.96
C TYR A 12 18.07 -20.56 0.71
N VAL A 13 17.85 -20.18 -0.57
CA VAL A 13 17.33 -18.84 -0.93
C VAL A 13 15.94 -18.63 -0.37
N ASP A 14 15.07 -19.64 -0.46
CA ASP A 14 13.70 -19.57 0.04
C ASP A 14 13.69 -19.44 1.57
N GLN A 15 14.46 -20.25 2.29
CA GLN A 15 14.58 -20.17 3.74
C GLN A 15 15.14 -18.83 4.20
N TYR A 16 16.20 -18.35 3.54
CA TYR A 16 16.80 -17.05 3.84
C TYR A 16 15.78 -15.91 3.67
N PHE A 17 14.96 -15.99 2.62
CA PHE A 17 13.89 -15.00 2.37
C PHE A 17 12.83 -15.04 3.49
N CYS A 18 12.40 -16.22 3.92
CA CYS A 18 11.46 -16.35 5.04
C CYS A 18 12.01 -15.74 6.34
N ASP A 19 13.31 -15.93 6.62
CA ASP A 19 13.92 -15.49 7.87
C ASP A 19 14.29 -14.00 7.88
N LYS A 20 14.70 -13.45 6.72
CA LYS A 20 15.31 -12.11 6.61
C LYS A 20 14.48 -11.11 5.79
N HIS A 21 13.39 -11.56 5.17
CA HIS A 21 12.53 -10.76 4.26
C HIS A 21 13.31 -10.07 3.12
N THR A 22 14.46 -10.63 2.76
CA THR A 22 15.32 -10.18 1.66
C THR A 22 16.01 -11.38 1.02
N THR A 23 16.44 -11.25 -0.23
CA THR A 23 17.16 -12.34 -0.92
C THR A 23 18.65 -12.33 -0.57
N PRO A 24 19.30 -13.51 -0.48
CA PRO A 24 20.72 -13.58 -0.16
C PRO A 24 21.59 -13.08 -1.32
N SER A 25 22.78 -12.62 -0.99
CA SER A 25 23.87 -12.40 -1.95
C SER A 25 24.50 -13.72 -2.40
N VAL A 26 25.22 -13.71 -3.53
CA VAL A 26 25.95 -14.90 -4.02
C VAL A 26 26.92 -15.45 -2.98
N ASN A 27 27.53 -14.58 -2.17
CA ASN A 27 28.45 -14.99 -1.11
C ASN A 27 27.73 -15.73 0.03
N GLU A 28 26.56 -15.24 0.45
CA GLU A 28 25.74 -15.91 1.48
C GLU A 28 25.23 -17.26 0.99
N ILE A 29 24.85 -17.38 -0.28
CA ILE A 29 24.48 -18.67 -0.89
C ILE A 29 25.67 -19.64 -0.89
N ALA A 30 26.84 -19.16 -1.32
CA ALA A 30 28.07 -19.98 -1.35
C ALA A 30 28.38 -20.56 0.03
N LEU A 31 28.32 -19.73 1.07
CA LEU A 31 28.55 -20.15 2.45
C LEU A 31 27.45 -21.09 2.97
N GLY A 32 26.18 -20.76 2.71
CA GLY A 32 25.05 -21.55 3.20
C GLY A 32 24.92 -22.93 2.54
N VAL A 33 25.31 -23.05 1.27
CA VAL A 33 25.25 -24.31 0.52
C VAL A 33 26.58 -25.08 0.58
N GLY A 34 27.65 -24.47 1.11
CA GLY A 34 28.95 -25.09 1.24
C GLY A 34 29.70 -25.26 -0.09
N ILE A 35 29.56 -24.30 -1.02
CA ILE A 35 30.23 -24.33 -2.34
C ILE A 35 31.07 -23.05 -2.56
N PRO A 36 32.10 -23.08 -3.43
CA PRO A 36 32.83 -21.85 -3.77
C PRO A 36 31.94 -20.79 -4.41
N LYS A 37 32.19 -19.49 -4.13
CA LYS A 37 31.46 -18.37 -4.68
C LYS A 37 31.34 -18.36 -6.21
N THR A 38 32.45 -18.71 -6.89
CA THR A 38 32.48 -18.81 -8.35
C THR A 38 31.56 -19.94 -8.86
N THR A 39 31.46 -21.02 -8.10
CA THR A 39 30.58 -22.15 -8.39
C THR A 39 29.11 -21.73 -8.16
N ALA A 40 28.79 -21.06 -7.04
CA ALA A 40 27.45 -20.53 -6.77
C ALA A 40 26.97 -19.59 -7.89
N PHE A 41 27.82 -18.66 -8.31
CA PHE A 41 27.51 -17.76 -9.42
C PHE A 41 27.18 -18.51 -10.72
N ARG A 42 28.00 -19.52 -11.08
CA ARG A 42 27.77 -20.35 -12.28
C ARG A 42 26.46 -21.12 -12.20
N TYR A 43 26.12 -21.64 -11.02
CA TYR A 43 24.82 -22.29 -10.79
C TYR A 43 23.66 -21.35 -10.98
N LEU A 44 23.70 -20.12 -10.40
CA LEU A 44 22.66 -19.12 -10.53
C LEU A 44 22.40 -18.74 -11.99
N VAL A 45 23.46 -18.48 -12.77
CA VAL A 45 23.34 -18.17 -14.20
C VAL A 45 22.72 -19.33 -14.98
N GLU A 46 23.16 -20.58 -14.70
CA GLU A 46 22.60 -21.75 -15.35
C GLU A 46 21.13 -22.00 -14.97
N MET A 47 20.78 -21.78 -13.71
CA MET A 47 19.42 -21.95 -13.21
C MET A 47 18.47 -20.88 -13.79
N ASP A 48 18.96 -19.66 -13.98
CA ASP A 48 18.25 -18.60 -14.69
C ASP A 48 17.99 -18.97 -16.16
N ASN A 49 19.03 -19.42 -16.88
CA ASN A 49 18.91 -19.90 -18.26
C ASN A 49 17.92 -21.06 -18.43
N ARG A 50 17.74 -21.88 -17.38
CA ARG A 50 16.75 -22.99 -17.36
C ARG A 50 15.37 -22.55 -16.86
N GLY A 51 15.17 -21.30 -16.49
CA GLY A 51 13.91 -20.79 -15.94
C GLY A 51 13.57 -21.34 -14.55
N MET A 52 14.54 -21.86 -13.81
CA MET A 52 14.36 -22.38 -12.45
C MET A 52 14.24 -21.27 -11.41
N LEU A 53 14.86 -20.12 -11.67
CA LEU A 53 14.79 -18.89 -10.89
C LEU A 53 15.04 -17.69 -11.82
N GLU A 54 14.93 -16.45 -11.32
CA GLU A 54 15.40 -15.25 -12.02
C GLU A 54 16.63 -14.69 -11.32
N TYR A 55 17.64 -14.30 -12.10
CA TYR A 55 18.88 -13.68 -11.61
C TYR A 55 19.46 -12.72 -12.64
N ASP A 56 19.47 -11.42 -12.36
CA ASP A 56 19.96 -10.36 -13.25
C ASP A 56 21.48 -10.08 -13.13
N GLY A 57 22.20 -10.91 -12.40
CA GLY A 57 23.64 -10.76 -12.16
C GLY A 57 24.02 -9.81 -11.02
N LYS A 58 23.05 -9.12 -10.41
CA LYS A 58 23.29 -8.20 -9.29
C LYS A 58 23.11 -8.86 -7.93
N SER A 59 23.61 -8.20 -6.90
CA SER A 59 23.45 -8.69 -5.53
C SER A 59 21.99 -8.58 -5.07
N ARG A 60 21.47 -9.62 -4.42
CA ARG A 60 20.13 -9.68 -3.82
C ARG A 60 18.97 -9.52 -4.82
N THR A 61 19.15 -9.97 -6.06
CA THR A 61 18.11 -9.91 -7.10
C THR A 61 17.52 -11.27 -7.46
N ILE A 62 17.92 -12.31 -6.72
CA ILE A 62 17.51 -13.69 -6.99
C ILE A 62 16.03 -13.87 -6.61
N ARG A 63 15.23 -14.37 -7.56
CA ARG A 63 13.80 -14.65 -7.35
C ARG A 63 13.50 -16.09 -7.71
N THR A 64 13.25 -16.93 -6.71
CA THR A 64 12.73 -18.28 -6.90
C THR A 64 11.22 -18.25 -7.22
N PRO A 65 10.63 -19.35 -7.70
CA PRO A 65 9.19 -19.44 -7.88
C PRO A 65 8.38 -19.14 -6.59
N MET A 66 8.94 -19.51 -5.42
CA MET A 66 8.33 -19.18 -4.13
C MET A 66 8.36 -17.67 -3.86
N ILE A 67 9.52 -17.04 -4.01
CA ILE A 67 9.68 -15.60 -3.81
C ILE A 67 8.78 -14.80 -4.75
N LYS A 68 8.66 -15.20 -6.03
CA LYS A 68 7.73 -14.59 -6.98
C LYS A 68 6.27 -14.68 -6.51
N LYS A 69 5.90 -15.81 -5.91
CA LYS A 69 4.54 -16.02 -5.40
C LYS A 69 4.25 -15.18 -4.16
N PHE A 70 5.25 -14.96 -3.28
CA PHE A 70 5.12 -14.27 -2.00
C PHE A 70 5.74 -12.85 -1.98
N ALA A 71 6.46 -12.45 -3.03
CA ALA A 71 6.78 -11.06 -3.29
C ALA A 71 5.78 -10.51 -4.33
N PRO A 72 4.56 -10.18 -3.91
CA PRO A 72 3.56 -9.65 -4.82
C PRO A 72 4.08 -8.37 -5.46
N ASP A 73 3.66 -8.08 -6.67
CA ASP A 73 3.77 -6.74 -7.21
C ASP A 73 3.23 -5.77 -6.16
N SER A 74 4.09 -4.88 -5.69
CA SER A 74 3.73 -3.89 -4.69
C SER A 74 3.83 -2.51 -5.33
N ALA A 75 2.84 -1.67 -5.07
CA ALA A 75 2.85 -0.28 -5.44
C ALA A 75 3.41 0.57 -4.29
N PRO A 76 4.32 1.52 -4.55
CA PRO A 76 4.73 2.48 -3.53
C PRO A 76 3.53 3.35 -3.17
N CYS A 77 3.21 3.40 -1.88
CA CYS A 77 2.09 4.13 -1.33
C CYS A 77 2.59 5.14 -0.30
N PRO A 78 2.44 6.45 -0.51
CA PRO A 78 2.82 7.44 0.48
C PRO A 78 1.93 7.36 1.72
N LEU A 79 2.54 7.34 2.90
CA LEU A 79 1.88 7.53 4.18
C LEU A 79 1.96 9.02 4.53
N VAL A 80 0.81 9.66 4.66
CA VAL A 80 0.69 11.08 5.01
C VAL A 80 0.12 11.24 6.42
N GLY A 81 0.41 12.37 7.05
CA GLY A 81 -0.16 12.70 8.35
C GLY A 81 -1.67 12.98 8.30
N SER A 82 -2.25 13.33 9.45
CA SER A 82 -3.70 13.51 9.64
C SER A 82 -4.34 14.70 8.91
N ASN A 83 -3.56 15.61 8.34
CA ASN A 83 -4.04 16.77 7.59
C ASN A 83 -3.30 16.88 6.25
N PRO A 84 -3.75 16.22 5.19
CA PRO A 84 -3.26 16.51 3.86
C PRO A 84 -3.84 17.86 3.41
N CYS A 85 -3.24 18.96 3.88
CA CYS A 85 -3.55 20.29 3.37
C CYS A 85 -2.95 20.43 1.97
N GLY A 86 -3.78 20.71 0.94
CA GLY A 86 -3.28 20.98 -0.40
C GLY A 86 -4.00 20.20 -1.50
N SER A 87 -3.67 20.49 -2.75
CA SER A 87 -4.19 19.84 -3.95
C SER A 87 -3.91 18.33 -3.95
N ALA A 88 -4.65 17.57 -4.76
CA ALA A 88 -4.59 16.10 -4.92
C ALA A 88 -3.20 15.51 -5.29
N GLN A 89 -2.18 16.35 -5.43
CA GLN A 89 -0.77 15.97 -5.42
C GLN A 89 -0.30 16.16 -3.98
N THR A 90 -0.11 15.04 -3.28
CA THR A 90 0.58 15.00 -2.00
C THR A 90 1.86 15.81 -2.13
N GLU A 91 1.91 17.00 -1.54
CA GLU A 91 3.14 17.77 -1.49
C GLU A 91 4.17 16.89 -0.79
N GLU A 92 5.35 16.74 -1.35
CA GLU A 92 6.41 15.85 -0.83
C GLU A 92 6.72 16.15 0.66
N GLU A 93 6.46 17.37 1.10
CA GLU A 93 6.64 17.82 2.48
C GLU A 93 5.71 17.14 3.50
N ASN A 94 4.57 16.58 3.08
CA ASN A 94 3.59 15.91 3.95
C ASN A 94 3.76 14.39 3.99
N ILE A 95 4.65 13.82 3.19
CA ILE A 95 4.89 12.38 3.15
C ILE A 95 5.85 12.02 4.29
N ARG A 96 5.38 11.20 5.24
CA ARG A 96 6.21 10.67 6.34
C ARG A 96 7.14 9.57 5.85
N GLU A 97 6.61 8.65 5.07
CA GLU A 97 7.33 7.52 4.49
C GLU A 97 6.56 6.91 3.31
N TYR A 98 7.21 6.01 2.58
CA TYR A 98 6.56 5.18 1.57
C TYR A 98 6.41 3.75 2.08
N VAL A 99 5.20 3.22 2.02
CA VAL A 99 4.85 1.84 2.37
C VAL A 99 4.59 1.06 1.09
N SER A 100 5.00 -0.21 1.05
CA SER A 100 4.67 -1.10 -0.08
C SER A 100 3.32 -1.77 0.14
N LEU A 101 2.33 -1.46 -0.69
CA LEU A 101 1.02 -2.12 -0.66
C LEU A 101 1.00 -3.30 -1.64
N PRO A 102 0.74 -4.54 -1.14
CA PRO A 102 0.60 -5.71 -2.00
C PRO A 102 -0.61 -5.57 -2.94
N VAL A 103 -0.37 -5.62 -4.25
CA VAL A 103 -1.44 -5.56 -5.27
C VAL A 103 -2.45 -6.69 -5.10
N SER A 104 -2.03 -7.84 -4.60
CA SER A 104 -2.90 -8.98 -4.32
C SER A 104 -3.99 -8.72 -3.26
N LEU A 105 -3.77 -7.77 -2.35
CA LEU A 105 -4.71 -7.39 -1.29
C LEU A 105 -5.49 -6.13 -1.62
N PHE A 106 -4.83 -5.14 -2.22
CA PHE A 106 -5.39 -3.81 -2.43
C PHE A 106 -5.83 -3.56 -3.88
N GLY A 107 -5.43 -4.44 -4.82
CA GLY A 107 -5.65 -4.27 -6.25
C GLY A 107 -4.69 -3.28 -6.90
N ASN A 108 -4.80 -3.17 -8.23
CA ASN A 108 -4.07 -2.14 -8.98
C ASN A 108 -4.78 -0.80 -8.81
N GLY A 109 -4.01 0.26 -8.55
CA GLY A 109 -4.53 1.62 -8.40
C GLY A 109 -3.49 2.58 -7.86
N ARG A 110 -3.85 3.85 -7.81
CA ARG A 110 -3.07 4.89 -7.14
C ARG A 110 -3.63 5.12 -5.75
N TYR A 111 -2.78 4.91 -4.75
CA TYR A 111 -3.18 4.98 -3.35
C TYR A 111 -2.27 5.92 -2.56
N TYR A 112 -2.81 6.46 -1.49
CA TYR A 112 -2.05 6.97 -0.35
C TYR A 112 -2.72 6.47 0.94
N ILE A 113 -1.97 6.51 2.05
CA ILE A 113 -2.47 6.16 3.37
C ILE A 113 -2.57 7.44 4.19
N LEU A 114 -3.73 7.65 4.78
CA LEU A 114 -4.04 8.77 5.67
C LEU A 114 -4.16 8.24 7.11
N GLU A 115 -3.50 8.88 8.06
CA GLU A 115 -3.76 8.65 9.49
C GLU A 115 -5.02 9.43 9.91
N ALA A 116 -6.07 8.72 10.30
CA ALA A 116 -7.32 9.33 10.73
C ALA A 116 -7.13 10.15 12.02
N SER A 117 -7.77 11.30 12.10
CA SER A 117 -7.76 12.16 13.28
C SER A 117 -9.17 12.62 13.64
N GLY A 118 -9.48 12.59 14.91
CA GLY A 118 -10.80 12.93 15.42
C GLY A 118 -11.73 11.73 15.48
N ASP A 119 -13.00 12.00 15.79
CA ASP A 119 -14.03 11.01 16.10
C ASP A 119 -15.25 11.08 15.17
N SER A 120 -15.16 11.82 14.09
CA SER A 120 -16.30 12.09 13.19
C SER A 120 -16.80 10.88 12.41
N MET A 121 -16.04 9.77 12.37
CA MET A 121 -16.28 8.59 11.55
C MET A 121 -16.31 7.28 12.36
N VAL A 122 -16.48 7.34 13.67
CA VAL A 122 -16.43 6.15 14.55
C VAL A 122 -17.55 5.15 14.27
N ASP A 123 -18.75 5.60 13.90
CA ASP A 123 -19.86 4.70 13.53
C ASP A 123 -19.64 4.05 12.14
N ALA A 124 -18.69 4.55 11.36
CA ALA A 124 -18.21 3.91 10.15
C ALA A 124 -17.00 2.99 10.42
N GLY A 125 -16.64 2.80 11.70
CA GLY A 125 -15.54 1.95 12.11
C GLY A 125 -14.16 2.58 11.87
N ILE A 126 -14.05 3.92 11.82
CA ILE A 126 -12.77 4.63 11.68
C ILE A 126 -12.53 5.45 12.93
N ASP A 127 -11.54 5.06 13.72
CA ASP A 127 -11.12 5.72 14.95
C ASP A 127 -9.89 6.60 14.73
N SER A 128 -9.66 7.53 15.63
CA SER A 128 -8.44 8.36 15.60
C SER A 128 -7.19 7.49 15.75
N GLY A 129 -6.22 7.65 14.84
CA GLY A 129 -5.00 6.85 14.76
C GLY A 129 -5.08 5.67 13.78
N ASP A 130 -6.26 5.35 13.24
CA ASP A 130 -6.39 4.35 12.20
C ASP A 130 -5.71 4.80 10.91
N LEU A 131 -5.16 3.85 10.17
CA LEU A 131 -4.60 4.09 8.85
C LEU A 131 -5.65 3.78 7.76
N VAL A 132 -6.07 4.80 7.02
CA VAL A 132 -7.08 4.68 5.98
C VAL A 132 -6.40 4.67 4.61
N VAL A 133 -6.60 3.62 3.84
CA VAL A 133 -6.06 3.47 2.48
C VAL A 133 -7.03 4.15 1.50
N ILE A 134 -6.57 5.24 0.91
CA ILE A 134 -7.33 6.10 0.01
C ILE A 134 -6.94 5.83 -1.44
N ARG A 135 -7.91 5.58 -2.30
CA ARG A 135 -7.73 5.44 -3.73
C ARG A 135 -8.01 6.75 -4.45
N THR A 136 -7.09 7.22 -5.32
CA THR A 136 -7.18 8.53 -6.00
C THR A 136 -7.61 8.45 -7.46
N ASP A 137 -7.56 7.27 -8.07
CA ASP A 137 -7.87 7.04 -9.49
C ASP A 137 -9.29 6.45 -9.70
N CYS A 138 -10.22 6.82 -8.84
CA CYS A 138 -11.64 6.44 -8.95
C CYS A 138 -12.56 7.62 -8.67
N ASN A 139 -13.78 7.54 -9.17
CA ASN A 139 -14.84 8.49 -8.84
C ASN A 139 -15.51 8.08 -7.54
N ALA A 140 -15.99 9.07 -6.79
CA ALA A 140 -16.80 8.83 -5.61
C ALA A 140 -18.27 8.58 -6.00
N GLU A 141 -18.87 7.62 -5.34
CA GLU A 141 -20.30 7.31 -5.42
C GLU A 141 -21.00 7.69 -4.13
N ILE A 142 -22.32 7.86 -4.17
CA ILE A 142 -23.12 8.16 -2.96
C ILE A 142 -22.96 6.99 -1.97
N GLY A 143 -22.61 7.32 -0.74
CA GLY A 143 -22.31 6.37 0.33
C GLY A 143 -20.81 6.06 0.50
N ASP A 144 -19.97 6.48 -0.43
CA ASP A 144 -18.51 6.32 -0.28
C ASP A 144 -17.98 7.24 0.83
N ILE A 145 -16.98 6.74 1.56
CA ILE A 145 -16.19 7.56 2.47
C ILE A 145 -15.10 8.23 1.65
N VAL A 146 -15.09 9.56 1.65
CA VAL A 146 -14.21 10.37 0.80
C VAL A 146 -13.31 11.29 1.63
N VAL A 147 -12.10 11.51 1.12
CA VAL A 147 -11.29 12.64 1.54
C VAL A 147 -11.64 13.81 0.63
N ALA A 148 -12.17 14.87 1.21
CA ALA A 148 -12.70 16.02 0.50
C ALA A 148 -12.07 17.33 0.99
N LEU A 149 -11.78 18.25 0.06
CA LEU A 149 -11.44 19.63 0.38
C LEU A 149 -12.74 20.44 0.48
N THR A 150 -12.94 21.09 1.62
CA THR A 150 -14.05 22.01 1.88
C THR A 150 -13.52 23.43 1.81
N GLY A 151 -13.70 24.12 0.69
CA GLY A 151 -13.59 25.58 0.46
C GLY A 151 -12.42 26.42 1.01
N TYR A 152 -11.74 26.02 2.09
CA TYR A 152 -10.68 26.77 2.77
C TYR A 152 -9.40 25.96 3.00
N SER A 153 -9.07 25.05 2.11
CA SER A 153 -7.86 24.21 2.20
C SER A 153 -7.88 23.20 3.36
N GLU A 154 -9.01 22.97 4.00
CA GLU A 154 -9.17 21.94 5.02
C GLU A 154 -9.64 20.64 4.37
N SER A 155 -8.85 19.58 4.59
CA SER A 155 -9.19 18.24 4.16
C SER A 155 -9.97 17.53 5.26
N THR A 156 -11.07 16.87 4.88
CA THR A 156 -11.93 16.14 5.82
C THR A 156 -12.28 14.76 5.28
N LEU A 157 -12.43 13.79 6.19
CA LEU A 157 -12.92 12.44 5.88
C LEU A 157 -14.39 12.35 6.29
N LYS A 158 -15.29 12.14 5.31
CA LYS A 158 -16.75 12.11 5.50
C LYS A 158 -17.41 11.14 4.54
N VAL A 159 -18.67 10.80 4.77
CA VAL A 159 -19.47 10.09 3.79
C VAL A 159 -20.01 11.08 2.77
N TYR A 160 -19.85 10.78 1.50
CA TYR A 160 -20.47 11.54 0.42
C TYR A 160 -21.94 11.12 0.26
N ALA A 161 -22.88 12.03 0.55
CA ALA A 161 -24.31 11.77 0.48
C ALA A 161 -24.96 12.21 -0.84
N GLY A 162 -24.18 12.83 -1.74
CA GLY A 162 -24.68 13.27 -3.03
C GLY A 162 -24.72 14.79 -3.17
N ILE A 163 -25.54 15.27 -4.08
CA ILE A 163 -25.76 16.69 -4.37
C ILE A 163 -27.23 17.01 -4.10
N ASP A 164 -27.47 18.05 -3.35
CA ASP A 164 -28.80 18.59 -3.13
C ASP A 164 -29.37 19.19 -4.43
N GLU A 165 -30.55 18.75 -4.85
CA GLU A 165 -31.14 19.13 -6.16
C GLU A 165 -31.52 20.60 -6.22
N ASP A 166 -31.94 21.19 -5.09
CA ASP A 166 -32.41 22.56 -5.00
C ASP A 166 -31.26 23.56 -4.91
N THR A 167 -30.26 23.27 -4.07
CA THR A 167 -29.13 24.18 -3.80
C THR A 167 -27.91 23.92 -4.67
N GLN A 168 -27.83 22.73 -5.30
CA GLN A 168 -26.67 22.23 -6.05
C GLN A 168 -25.41 22.13 -5.18
N GLU A 169 -25.57 22.00 -3.88
CA GLU A 169 -24.50 21.82 -2.93
C GLU A 169 -24.22 20.33 -2.70
N ALA A 170 -22.96 19.95 -2.62
CA ALA A 170 -22.58 18.61 -2.22
C ALA A 170 -22.73 18.42 -0.72
N ILE A 171 -23.25 17.26 -0.31
CA ILE A 171 -23.53 16.91 1.07
C ILE A 171 -22.51 15.89 1.56
N LEU A 172 -21.87 16.19 2.68
CA LEU A 172 -20.93 15.34 3.37
C LEU A 172 -21.45 15.05 4.79
N GLU A 173 -21.61 13.78 5.14
CA GLU A 173 -22.19 13.36 6.41
C GLU A 173 -21.14 12.86 7.40
N TYR A 174 -21.37 13.15 8.66
CA TYR A 174 -20.68 12.56 9.78
C TYR A 174 -21.14 11.11 10.01
N ARG A 175 -20.29 10.28 10.60
CA ARG A 175 -20.62 8.95 11.11
C ARG A 175 -20.21 8.84 12.58
N ASN A 176 -20.85 9.67 13.39
CA ASN A 176 -20.83 9.64 14.85
C ASN A 176 -22.14 10.26 15.36
N GLN A 177 -23.16 9.41 15.42
CA GLN A 177 -24.52 9.85 15.79
C GLN A 177 -24.60 10.37 17.23
N ALA A 178 -23.73 9.88 18.12
CA ALA A 178 -23.72 10.31 19.51
C ALA A 178 -23.25 11.77 19.68
N LYS A 179 -22.32 12.23 18.82
CA LYS A 179 -21.70 13.55 18.93
C LYS A 179 -22.21 14.54 17.89
N TYR A 180 -22.52 14.05 16.69
CA TYR A 180 -22.96 14.85 15.53
C TYR A 180 -24.30 14.29 15.00
N PRO A 181 -25.39 14.34 15.81
CA PRO A 181 -26.67 13.81 15.37
C PRO A 181 -27.20 14.62 14.19
N ASP A 182 -27.36 13.96 13.04
CA ASP A 182 -27.88 14.54 11.80
C ASP A 182 -27.10 15.76 11.27
N GLU A 183 -25.84 15.92 11.70
CA GLU A 183 -24.99 16.99 11.18
C GLU A 183 -24.41 16.62 9.81
N GLU A 184 -24.40 17.62 8.93
CA GLU A 184 -23.86 17.53 7.57
C GLU A 184 -23.05 18.79 7.21
N ILE A 185 -22.11 18.63 6.29
CA ILE A 185 -21.37 19.73 5.69
C ILE A 185 -21.88 19.92 4.27
N ARG A 186 -22.34 21.13 3.95
CA ARG A 186 -22.75 21.50 2.59
C ARG A 186 -21.69 22.35 1.94
N VAL A 187 -21.26 21.97 0.75
CA VAL A 187 -20.21 22.67 0.01
C VAL A 187 -20.63 22.94 -1.43
N LYS A 188 -20.47 24.19 -1.87
CA LYS A 188 -20.78 24.60 -3.25
C LYS A 188 -19.81 24.03 -4.27
N GLN A 189 -18.57 23.79 -3.86
CA GLN A 189 -17.55 23.23 -4.71
C GLN A 189 -16.81 22.15 -3.93
N LEU A 190 -17.13 20.90 -4.23
CA LEU A 190 -16.50 19.73 -3.65
C LEU A 190 -15.31 19.30 -4.50
N ILE A 191 -14.14 19.17 -3.89
CA ILE A 191 -12.99 18.54 -4.51
C ILE A 191 -12.71 17.24 -3.75
N VAL A 192 -13.01 16.10 -4.38
CA VAL A 192 -12.69 14.78 -3.83
C VAL A 192 -11.23 14.45 -4.14
N GLN A 193 -10.42 14.27 -3.12
CA GLN A 193 -9.01 13.88 -3.22
C GLN A 193 -8.84 12.36 -3.37
N GLY A 194 -9.84 11.59 -2.95
CA GLY A 194 -9.88 10.15 -3.08
C GLY A 194 -10.95 9.49 -2.22
N VAL A 195 -11.11 8.19 -2.43
CA VAL A 195 -12.13 7.35 -1.79
C VAL A 195 -11.44 6.36 -0.86
N ALA A 196 -11.91 6.26 0.38
CA ALA A 196 -11.43 5.27 1.33
C ALA A 196 -11.85 3.86 0.89
N LYS A 197 -10.90 2.95 0.80
CA LYS A 197 -11.16 1.55 0.40
C LYS A 197 -10.87 0.54 1.51
N HIS A 198 -9.91 0.83 2.38
CA HIS A 198 -9.56 -0.07 3.50
C HIS A 198 -9.20 0.75 4.74
N VAL A 199 -9.40 0.14 5.89
CA VAL A 199 -8.94 0.66 7.18
C VAL A 199 -8.01 -0.38 7.82
N ILE A 200 -6.85 0.06 8.26
CA ILE A 200 -5.88 -0.75 8.98
C ILE A 200 -5.87 -0.27 10.43
N LYS A 201 -6.20 -1.17 11.34
CA LYS A 201 -6.28 -0.90 12.79
C LYS A 201 -5.20 -1.65 13.55
N ALA A 202 -4.66 -1.00 14.57
CA ALA A 202 -3.96 -1.71 15.64
C ALA A 202 -5.01 -2.29 16.61
N LEU A 203 -4.83 -3.54 17.03
CA LEU A 203 -5.69 -4.22 18.01
C LEU A 203 -5.16 -4.03 19.42
#